data_ecc094a1fb2ee4a6c58485f714f57bf7
#
_entry.id   ecc094a1fb2ee4a6c58485f714f57bf7
#
_cell.length_a   1.000
_cell.length_b   1.000
_cell.length_c   1.000
_cell.angle_alpha   90.00
_cell.angle_beta   90.00
_cell.angle_gamma   90.00
#
_symmetry.space_group_name_H-M   'P 1'
#
loop_
_entity.id
_entity.type
_entity.pdbx_description
1 polymer ?
#
loop_
_entity_poly.entity_id
_entity_poly.type
_entity_poly.pdbx_seq_one_letter_code
_entity_poly.pdbx_strand_id
1 'polypeptide(L)'
;MSTNLQTQAFAGNPIRSKTPKSTDPFSPTSALESLKTRLLDNTLHCQPQKHHSSLSSSSSSSPDFKVLPFRKGRPLTYSGPGETAPVWHLGWISLGDCKIFLANSGIELKEEALVYLGSRSADDVVYWAIDVSDGDSLASEFGSKQLCFVELRTVMVATDWADQRAMADLAIAGHARALLEWHNVSRFCGHCGEKTIPKEAGKLKQCSNASCKKRIYPRVDPVVIMLVIDRENDRVLLSRQSRFVPRMWSCIAGFIEPGESLEEAVRRETWEETGIEVGEVVYHTSQPWPVGPNSMPCQLMVGFYAYAKSFEINVDKEELEGT
;
A
#
# COMPACT_ATOMS: atom_id res chain seq x y z
N MET A 1 -21.74 -13.75 9.21
CA MET A 1 -20.47 -14.27 9.75
C MET A 1 -19.50 -13.11 9.78
N SER A 2 -18.89 -12.79 10.92
CA SER A 2 -17.87 -11.74 11.00
C SER A 2 -16.62 -12.29 10.30
N THR A 3 -16.31 -11.79 9.10
CA THR A 3 -15.05 -12.08 8.44
C THR A 3 -13.93 -11.53 9.32
N ASN A 4 -13.05 -12.39 9.78
CA ASN A 4 -11.90 -11.99 10.55
C ASN A 4 -10.97 -11.17 9.63
N LEU A 5 -10.93 -9.85 9.78
CA LEU A 5 -10.11 -8.94 8.98
C LEU A 5 -8.61 -9.30 8.98
N GLN A 6 -8.19 -10.11 9.96
CA GLN A 6 -6.83 -10.58 10.13
C GLN A 6 -6.40 -11.66 9.10
N THR A 7 -7.34 -12.19 8.33
CA THR A 7 -7.04 -13.23 7.32
C THR A 7 -6.92 -12.69 5.90
N GLN A 8 -7.01 -11.37 5.71
CA GLN A 8 -6.94 -10.76 4.38
C GLN A 8 -5.63 -9.99 4.22
N ALA A 9 -4.89 -10.27 3.15
CA ALA A 9 -3.70 -9.52 2.79
C ALA A 9 -4.02 -8.02 2.67
N PHE A 10 -3.12 -7.18 3.18
CA PHE A 10 -3.23 -5.72 3.16
C PHE A 10 -4.38 -5.10 3.99
N ALA A 11 -5.19 -5.89 4.67
CA ALA A 11 -6.21 -5.40 5.60
C ALA A 11 -5.67 -5.31 7.04
N GLY A 12 -6.39 -4.56 7.90
CA GLY A 12 -6.06 -4.48 9.33
C GLY A 12 -4.88 -3.56 9.65
N ASN A 13 -4.64 -2.50 8.86
CA ASN A 13 -3.59 -1.52 9.14
C ASN A 13 -3.75 -0.93 10.56
N PRO A 14 -2.78 -1.15 11.47
CA PRO A 14 -2.85 -0.69 12.85
C PRO A 14 -2.50 0.78 13.04
N ILE A 15 -1.91 1.41 12.01
CA ILE A 15 -1.54 2.83 12.06
C ILE A 15 -2.74 3.65 11.64
N ARG A 16 -3.27 4.42 12.57
CA ARG A 16 -4.43 5.27 12.29
C ARG A 16 -3.98 6.71 12.10
N SER A 17 -4.32 7.23 10.95
CA SER A 17 -4.26 8.65 10.68
C SER A 17 -5.58 9.29 11.15
N LYS A 18 -5.73 9.50 12.46
CA LYS A 18 -6.73 10.47 12.91
C LYS A 18 -6.30 11.84 12.37
N THR A 19 -7.26 12.68 11.98
CA THR A 19 -7.00 14.11 11.73
C THR A 19 -7.08 14.79 13.09
N PRO A 20 -5.98 14.85 13.86
CA PRO A 20 -5.97 15.51 15.15
C PRO A 20 -6.09 17.01 14.91
N LYS A 21 -6.50 17.74 15.94
CA LYS A 21 -6.45 19.20 15.92
C LYS A 21 -5.01 19.65 15.60
N SER A 22 -4.85 20.75 14.91
CA SER A 22 -3.52 21.27 14.46
C SER A 22 -2.48 21.46 15.58
N THR A 23 -2.90 21.43 16.83
CA THR A 23 -2.04 21.53 18.02
C THR A 23 -1.51 20.18 18.51
N ASP A 24 -1.97 19.07 17.96
CA ASP A 24 -1.50 17.73 18.34
C ASP A 24 -0.15 17.46 17.64
N PRO A 25 0.93 17.11 18.39
CA PRO A 25 2.25 16.80 17.81
C PRO A 25 2.22 15.64 16.82
N PHE A 26 1.20 14.76 16.92
CA PHE A 26 0.94 13.67 15.99
C PHE A 26 0.07 14.07 14.79
N SER A 27 -0.32 15.33 14.67
CA SER A 27 -1.03 15.78 13.46
C SER A 27 -0.13 15.67 12.24
N PRO A 28 -0.69 15.39 11.04
CA PRO A 28 0.10 15.32 9.81
C PRO A 28 0.95 16.57 9.58
N THR A 29 0.40 17.75 9.87
CA THR A 29 1.11 19.05 9.69
C THR A 29 2.23 19.20 10.70
N SER A 30 1.98 19.00 12.00
CA SER A 30 3.00 19.10 13.04
C SER A 30 4.10 18.06 12.87
N ALA A 31 3.74 16.83 12.50
CA ALA A 31 4.68 15.76 12.22
C ALA A 31 5.55 16.09 10.99
N LEU A 32 4.99 16.71 9.94
CA LEU A 32 5.74 17.14 8.75
C LEU A 32 6.74 18.24 9.09
N GLU A 33 6.33 19.28 9.82
CA GLU A 33 7.23 20.36 10.24
C GLU A 33 8.36 19.83 11.14
N SER A 34 8.03 18.95 12.09
CA SER A 34 9.04 18.29 12.92
C SER A 34 9.99 17.41 12.09
N LEU A 35 9.48 16.66 11.10
CA LEU A 35 10.32 15.87 10.21
C LEU A 35 11.24 16.75 9.38
N LYS A 36 10.72 17.82 8.76
CA LYS A 36 11.51 18.77 7.97
C LYS A 36 12.62 19.39 8.80
N THR A 37 12.32 19.94 9.96
CA THR A 37 13.31 20.52 10.87
C THR A 37 14.39 19.51 11.22
N ARG A 38 14.03 18.29 11.55
CA ARG A 38 14.96 17.24 12.00
C ARG A 38 15.76 16.62 10.85
N LEU A 39 15.22 16.55 9.61
CA LEU A 39 15.93 16.04 8.42
C LEU A 39 16.80 17.10 7.76
N LEU A 40 16.30 18.35 7.68
CA LEU A 40 16.96 19.43 6.95
C LEU A 40 17.96 20.21 7.81
N ASP A 41 17.91 20.06 9.13
CA ASP A 41 18.88 20.68 10.03
C ASP A 41 20.26 20.06 9.79
N ASN A 42 21.05 20.76 8.95
CA ASN A 42 22.42 20.39 8.56
C ASN A 42 23.45 20.56 9.70
N THR A 43 23.04 20.68 10.93
CA THR A 43 23.95 20.66 12.06
C THR A 43 24.43 19.25 12.34
N LEU A 44 25.52 18.90 11.65
CA LEU A 44 26.41 17.78 11.94
C LEU A 44 26.96 17.89 13.36
N HIS A 45 26.20 17.45 14.34
CA HIS A 45 26.72 17.04 15.63
C HIS A 45 26.29 15.60 15.88
N CYS A 46 27.00 14.69 15.22
CA CYS A 46 27.11 13.29 15.67
C CYS A 46 27.91 13.27 16.97
N GLN A 47 27.24 13.34 18.11
CA GLN A 47 27.80 12.83 19.36
C GLN A 47 27.19 11.46 19.63
N PRO A 48 27.99 10.41 19.83
CA PRO A 48 27.50 9.12 20.26
C PRO A 48 26.93 9.26 21.68
N GLN A 49 25.62 9.07 21.82
CA GLN A 49 24.97 9.05 23.13
C GLN A 49 25.44 7.81 23.91
N LYS A 50 26.30 8.05 24.91
CA LYS A 50 26.58 7.08 25.97
C LYS A 50 25.33 6.96 26.84
N HIS A 51 24.88 5.71 27.02
CA HIS A 51 23.86 5.37 28.01
C HIS A 51 24.31 5.83 29.42
N HIS A 52 23.65 6.84 29.96
CA HIS A 52 23.64 7.11 31.38
C HIS A 52 22.19 7.23 31.84
N SER A 53 21.81 6.28 32.65
CA SER A 53 20.60 6.30 33.48
C SER A 53 20.67 7.46 34.48
N SER A 54 19.76 8.42 34.37
CA SER A 54 19.36 9.25 35.50
C SER A 54 17.94 9.79 35.28
N LEU A 55 17.10 9.45 36.24
CA LEU A 55 15.73 9.99 36.38
C LEU A 55 15.82 11.51 36.61
N SER A 56 15.13 12.31 35.82
CA SER A 56 14.41 13.49 36.31
C SER A 56 13.65 14.24 35.18
N SER A 57 12.39 14.59 35.47
CA SER A 57 11.59 15.73 35.00
C SER A 57 11.14 15.78 33.52
N SER A 58 9.82 15.61 33.35
CA SER A 58 8.89 16.24 32.37
C SER A 58 9.53 17.13 31.30
N SER A 59 10.09 16.52 30.27
CA SER A 59 10.28 17.14 28.97
C SER A 59 9.27 16.53 28.01
N SER A 60 8.53 17.36 27.28
CA SER A 60 7.69 16.93 26.18
C SER A 60 8.58 16.21 25.16
N SER A 61 8.66 14.90 25.26
CA SER A 61 9.44 14.09 24.34
C SER A 61 8.84 14.22 22.96
N SER A 62 9.62 14.78 22.02
CA SER A 62 9.22 14.77 20.61
C SER A 62 9.03 13.31 20.16
N PRO A 63 7.97 13.00 19.37
CA PRO A 63 7.68 11.64 18.96
C PRO A 63 8.87 11.01 18.23
N ASP A 64 9.04 9.71 18.37
CA ASP A 64 9.99 8.94 17.58
C ASP A 64 9.48 8.77 16.14
N PHE A 65 10.41 8.66 15.18
CA PHE A 65 10.10 8.55 13.76
C PHE A 65 10.60 7.23 13.20
N LYS A 66 9.69 6.47 12.57
CA LYS A 66 10.03 5.31 11.75
C LYS A 66 9.77 5.62 10.28
N VAL A 67 10.78 5.38 9.46
CA VAL A 67 10.75 5.66 8.03
C VAL A 67 10.88 4.36 7.26
N LEU A 68 10.01 4.16 6.28
CA LEU A 68 10.06 3.03 5.37
C LEU A 68 10.42 3.53 3.96
N PRO A 69 11.65 3.28 3.49
CA PRO A 69 12.04 3.60 2.13
C PRO A 69 11.34 2.72 1.09
N PHE A 70 10.98 3.33 -0.04
CA PHE A 70 10.48 2.65 -1.23
C PHE A 70 11.34 3.02 -2.43
N ARG A 71 11.62 2.05 -3.29
CA ARG A 71 12.27 2.25 -4.57
C ARG A 71 11.46 1.62 -5.67
N LYS A 72 10.95 2.44 -6.61
CA LYS A 72 10.10 1.98 -7.73
C LYS A 72 8.95 1.08 -7.25
N GLY A 73 8.23 1.53 -6.21
CA GLY A 73 7.09 0.82 -5.62
C GLY A 73 7.44 -0.39 -4.75
N ARG A 74 8.72 -0.69 -4.53
CA ARG A 74 9.21 -1.80 -3.70
C ARG A 74 9.62 -1.28 -2.32
N PRO A 75 9.06 -1.79 -1.22
CA PRO A 75 9.51 -1.45 0.13
C PRO A 75 10.91 -1.97 0.42
N LEU A 76 11.64 -1.27 1.26
CA LEU A 76 12.84 -1.80 1.89
C LEU A 76 12.45 -2.95 2.82
N THR A 77 13.15 -4.07 2.72
CA THR A 77 12.91 -5.28 3.51
C THR A 77 14.23 -5.88 3.96
N TYR A 78 14.16 -6.76 4.95
CA TYR A 78 15.28 -7.61 5.34
C TYR A 78 14.80 -9.04 5.59
N SER A 79 15.71 -10.02 5.41
CA SER A 79 15.50 -11.40 5.84
C SER A 79 16.39 -11.72 7.04
N GLY A 80 15.86 -12.55 7.96
CA GLY A 80 16.61 -13.02 9.12
C GLY A 80 17.72 -14.02 8.72
N PRO A 81 18.84 -14.09 9.44
CA PRO A 81 19.85 -15.11 9.20
C PRO A 81 19.32 -16.49 9.62
N GLY A 82 19.47 -17.50 8.74
CA GLY A 82 19.23 -18.92 9.07
C GLY A 82 17.84 -19.46 8.72
N GLU A 83 16.98 -18.69 8.06
CA GLU A 83 15.69 -19.18 7.56
C GLU A 83 15.88 -19.95 6.25
N THR A 84 15.31 -21.16 6.16
CA THR A 84 15.37 -22.01 4.96
C THR A 84 14.50 -21.48 3.80
N ALA A 85 13.57 -20.58 4.09
CA ALA A 85 12.80 -19.79 3.14
C ALA A 85 12.89 -18.31 3.54
N PRO A 86 13.02 -17.37 2.59
CA PRO A 86 13.13 -15.97 2.93
C PRO A 86 11.81 -15.47 3.54
N VAL A 87 11.79 -15.22 4.84
CA VAL A 87 10.74 -14.44 5.50
C VAL A 87 11.15 -12.97 5.40
N TRP A 88 10.31 -12.19 4.74
CA TRP A 88 10.58 -10.77 4.51
C TRP A 88 9.91 -9.92 5.59
N HIS A 89 10.73 -9.16 6.31
CA HIS A 89 10.26 -8.14 7.26
C HIS A 89 10.46 -6.74 6.69
N LEU A 90 9.60 -5.78 7.07
CA LEU A 90 9.78 -4.41 6.64
C LEU A 90 11.03 -3.78 7.25
N GLY A 91 11.83 -3.15 6.41
CA GLY A 91 13.08 -2.47 6.76
C GLY A 91 12.84 -1.07 7.31
N TRP A 92 12.12 -0.97 8.44
CA TRP A 92 11.96 0.28 9.13
C TRP A 92 13.31 0.83 9.62
N ILE A 93 13.62 2.08 9.28
CA ILE A 93 14.82 2.77 9.72
C ILE A 93 14.47 3.93 10.66
N SER A 94 15.41 4.26 11.55
CA SER A 94 15.31 5.45 12.39
C SER A 94 15.50 6.72 11.55
N LEU A 95 15.12 7.88 12.08
CA LEU A 95 15.37 9.16 11.40
C LEU A 95 16.88 9.42 11.20
N GLY A 96 17.72 8.99 12.17
CA GLY A 96 19.17 9.09 12.07
C GLY A 96 19.73 8.24 10.92
N ASP A 97 19.34 6.97 10.88
CA ASP A 97 19.74 6.06 9.79
C ASP A 97 19.23 6.55 8.42
N CYS A 98 18.02 7.14 8.38
CA CYS A 98 17.48 7.75 7.18
C CYS A 98 18.34 8.89 6.67
N LYS A 99 18.83 9.78 7.54
CA LYS A 99 19.75 10.86 7.18
C LYS A 99 21.05 10.33 6.57
N ILE A 100 21.66 9.36 7.24
CA ILE A 100 22.90 8.71 6.78
C ILE A 100 22.66 8.08 5.40
N PHE A 101 21.57 7.35 5.25
CA PHE A 101 21.19 6.71 4.01
C PHE A 101 21.02 7.70 2.85
N LEU A 102 20.27 8.78 3.06
CA LEU A 102 20.07 9.82 2.02
C LEU A 102 21.37 10.51 1.65
N ALA A 103 22.21 10.83 2.64
CA ALA A 103 23.50 11.46 2.41
C ALA A 103 24.46 10.57 1.59
N ASN A 104 24.56 9.30 1.97
CA ASN A 104 25.43 8.34 1.27
C ASN A 104 24.96 8.04 -0.15
N SER A 105 23.65 8.11 -0.37
CA SER A 105 23.03 7.84 -1.68
C SER A 105 22.96 9.08 -2.58
N GLY A 106 23.36 10.26 -2.10
CA GLY A 106 23.25 11.53 -2.83
C GLY A 106 21.80 11.93 -3.15
N ILE A 107 20.83 11.43 -2.39
CA ILE A 107 19.41 11.71 -2.61
C ILE A 107 19.01 12.97 -1.86
N GLU A 108 18.56 13.98 -2.60
CA GLU A 108 17.88 15.13 -2.03
C GLU A 108 16.39 14.81 -1.81
N LEU A 109 15.97 14.77 -0.55
CA LEU A 109 14.59 14.43 -0.23
C LEU A 109 13.65 15.60 -0.52
N LYS A 110 12.75 15.41 -1.46
CA LYS A 110 11.70 16.37 -1.83
C LYS A 110 10.42 16.10 -1.04
N GLU A 111 9.61 17.13 -0.80
CA GLU A 111 8.33 16.99 -0.10
C GLU A 111 7.37 16.00 -0.82
N GLU A 112 7.43 15.96 -2.16
CA GLU A 112 6.65 15.03 -2.98
C GLU A 112 7.00 13.55 -2.73
N ALA A 113 8.20 13.28 -2.24
CA ALA A 113 8.68 11.94 -1.93
C ALA A 113 8.33 11.49 -0.51
N LEU A 114 7.68 12.34 0.28
CA LEU A 114 7.32 12.09 1.69
C LEU A 114 5.84 11.82 1.84
N VAL A 115 5.49 10.74 2.54
CA VAL A 115 4.10 10.45 2.88
C VAL A 115 3.98 10.06 4.35
N TYR A 116 3.12 10.79 5.06
CA TYR A 116 2.73 10.47 6.42
C TYR A 116 1.76 9.29 6.42
N LEU A 117 2.12 8.21 7.11
CA LEU A 117 1.30 7.01 7.18
C LEU A 117 0.35 7.01 8.38
N GLY A 118 0.76 7.62 9.48
CA GLY A 118 0.00 7.66 10.71
C GLY A 118 0.87 7.64 11.95
N SER A 119 0.24 7.51 13.10
CA SER A 119 0.90 7.35 14.38
C SER A 119 0.30 6.21 15.17
N ARG A 120 1.09 5.63 16.06
CA ARG A 120 0.63 4.70 17.07
C ARG A 120 0.79 5.37 18.43
N SER A 121 -0.32 5.84 18.98
CA SER A 121 -0.33 6.60 20.24
C SER A 121 0.16 5.81 21.46
N ALA A 122 0.14 4.48 21.39
CA ALA A 122 0.66 3.64 22.48
C ALA A 122 2.19 3.66 22.59
N ASP A 123 2.90 3.98 21.51
CA ASP A 123 4.34 3.88 21.41
C ASP A 123 5.01 5.24 21.14
N ASP A 124 4.23 6.34 21.09
CA ASP A 124 4.69 7.69 20.71
C ASP A 124 5.48 7.72 19.39
N VAL A 125 5.13 6.85 18.44
CA VAL A 125 5.83 6.69 17.17
C VAL A 125 5.02 7.25 16.01
N VAL A 126 5.70 7.97 15.13
CA VAL A 126 5.16 8.49 13.86
C VAL A 126 5.80 7.74 12.69
N TYR A 127 4.97 7.25 11.78
CA TYR A 127 5.37 6.41 10.65
C TYR A 127 5.30 7.18 9.33
N TRP A 128 6.38 7.07 8.57
CA TRP A 128 6.57 7.72 7.28
C TRP A 128 6.95 6.72 6.19
N ALA A 129 6.53 6.97 4.96
CA ALA A 129 7.14 6.37 3.79
C ALA A 129 7.87 7.44 2.99
N ILE A 130 8.99 7.03 2.36
CA ILE A 130 9.77 7.90 1.48
C ILE A 130 10.03 7.19 0.14
N ASP A 131 9.94 7.93 -0.96
CA ASP A 131 10.36 7.44 -2.28
C ASP A 131 11.83 7.82 -2.51
N VAL A 132 12.66 6.79 -2.70
CA VAL A 132 14.10 6.92 -2.95
C VAL A 132 14.48 6.42 -4.34
N SER A 133 13.53 6.48 -5.29
CA SER A 133 13.72 5.98 -6.66
C SER A 133 14.75 6.74 -7.47
N ASP A 134 15.05 7.98 -7.11
CA ASP A 134 16.03 8.85 -7.80
C ASP A 134 17.49 8.47 -7.50
N GLY A 135 17.76 7.54 -6.57
CA GLY A 135 19.12 7.14 -6.19
C GLY A 135 19.67 5.96 -6.99
N ASP A 136 20.95 6.03 -7.36
CA ASP A 136 21.56 5.07 -8.29
C ASP A 136 22.00 3.73 -7.68
N SER A 137 22.34 3.66 -6.40
CA SER A 137 22.82 2.41 -5.78
C SER A 137 22.56 2.39 -4.28
N LEU A 138 21.69 1.50 -3.81
CA LEU A 138 21.20 1.57 -2.43
C LEU A 138 21.31 0.25 -1.63
N ALA A 139 21.77 -0.85 -2.23
CA ALA A 139 21.63 -2.15 -1.62
C ALA A 139 22.78 -2.59 -0.70
N SER A 140 23.97 -1.98 -0.81
CA SER A 140 25.19 -2.47 -0.13
C SER A 140 25.51 -1.77 1.19
N GLU A 141 24.80 -0.72 1.58
CA GLU A 141 25.28 0.23 2.61
C GLU A 141 24.64 0.07 3.99
N PHE A 142 23.66 -0.82 4.17
CA PHE A 142 23.00 -0.99 5.47
C PHE A 142 23.61 -2.06 6.39
N GLY A 143 24.93 -2.23 6.38
CA GLY A 143 25.63 -3.06 7.35
C GLY A 143 25.31 -4.56 7.26
N SER A 144 25.39 -5.27 8.37
CA SER A 144 25.27 -6.75 8.47
C SER A 144 23.89 -7.35 8.16
N LYS A 145 22.87 -6.53 7.94
CA LYS A 145 21.53 -6.99 7.53
C LYS A 145 21.46 -7.06 6.02
N GLN A 146 21.00 -8.18 5.48
CA GLN A 146 20.69 -8.30 4.05
C GLN A 146 19.44 -7.47 3.74
N LEU A 147 19.60 -6.16 3.57
CA LEU A 147 18.53 -5.26 3.19
C LEU A 147 18.38 -5.23 1.68
N CYS A 148 17.16 -5.35 1.19
CA CYS A 148 16.85 -5.26 -0.24
C CYS A 148 15.46 -4.70 -0.48
N PHE A 149 15.25 -4.17 -1.70
CA PHE A 149 13.94 -3.71 -2.14
C PHE A 149 13.21 -4.86 -2.84
N VAL A 150 12.13 -5.34 -2.25
CA VAL A 150 11.38 -6.52 -2.71
C VAL A 150 10.00 -6.12 -3.22
N GLU A 151 9.55 -6.76 -4.30
CA GLU A 151 8.19 -6.59 -4.80
C GLU A 151 7.16 -6.90 -3.71
N LEU A 152 6.19 -6.01 -3.52
CA LEU A 152 5.21 -6.16 -2.45
C LEU A 152 4.38 -7.44 -2.58
N ARG A 153 4.14 -7.92 -3.81
CA ARG A 153 3.51 -9.22 -4.05
C ARG A 153 4.36 -10.38 -3.54
N THR A 154 5.68 -10.30 -3.70
CA THR A 154 6.62 -11.31 -3.15
C THR A 154 6.61 -11.29 -1.62
N VAL A 155 6.59 -10.10 -1.01
CA VAL A 155 6.44 -9.96 0.45
C VAL A 155 5.13 -10.60 0.91
N MET A 156 4.02 -10.34 0.23
CA MET A 156 2.71 -10.92 0.53
C MET A 156 2.72 -12.46 0.50
N VAL A 157 3.32 -13.04 -0.53
CA VAL A 157 3.37 -14.52 -0.70
C VAL A 157 4.25 -15.16 0.38
N ALA A 158 5.32 -14.48 0.80
CA ALA A 158 6.25 -14.95 1.83
C ALA A 158 5.80 -14.62 3.25
N THR A 159 4.72 -13.86 3.44
CA THR A 159 4.20 -13.51 4.76
C THR A 159 3.54 -14.72 5.42
N ASP A 160 3.86 -14.99 6.68
CA ASP A 160 3.08 -15.91 7.51
C ASP A 160 1.74 -15.28 7.87
N TRP A 161 0.67 -15.79 7.30
CA TRP A 161 -0.70 -15.27 7.51
C TRP A 161 -1.25 -15.55 8.92
N ALA A 162 -0.61 -16.42 9.68
CA ALA A 162 -0.91 -16.62 11.10
C ALA A 162 -0.22 -15.58 12.00
N ASP A 163 0.85 -14.96 11.54
CA ASP A 163 1.53 -13.89 12.26
C ASP A 163 0.82 -12.54 12.07
N GLN A 164 0.09 -12.12 13.10
CA GLN A 164 -0.64 -10.84 13.12
C GLN A 164 0.27 -9.61 12.92
N ARG A 165 1.53 -9.67 13.37
CA ARG A 165 2.48 -8.57 13.20
C ARG A 165 2.92 -8.47 11.74
N ALA A 166 3.25 -9.58 11.11
CA ALA A 166 3.63 -9.64 9.71
C ALA A 166 2.48 -9.17 8.81
N MET A 167 1.24 -9.58 9.13
CA MET A 167 0.04 -9.11 8.42
C MET A 167 -0.22 -7.62 8.61
N ALA A 168 0.01 -7.08 9.81
CA ALA A 168 -0.09 -5.64 10.07
C ALA A 168 0.97 -4.85 9.29
N ASP A 169 2.20 -5.33 9.24
CA ASP A 169 3.28 -4.74 8.46
C ASP A 169 2.95 -4.76 6.97
N LEU A 170 2.41 -5.87 6.45
CA LEU A 170 1.97 -5.96 5.06
C LEU A 170 0.88 -4.93 4.73
N ALA A 171 -0.08 -4.72 5.63
CA ALA A 171 -1.13 -3.71 5.46
C ALA A 171 -0.57 -2.27 5.45
N ILE A 172 0.42 -1.97 6.29
CA ILE A 172 1.11 -0.68 6.30
C ILE A 172 1.88 -0.47 5.00
N ALA A 173 2.63 -1.48 4.55
CA ALA A 173 3.39 -1.41 3.30
C ALA A 173 2.48 -1.21 2.08
N GLY A 174 1.34 -1.90 2.06
CA GLY A 174 0.32 -1.70 1.03
C GLY A 174 -0.22 -0.29 0.97
N HIS A 175 -0.57 0.28 2.13
CA HIS A 175 -1.02 1.66 2.26
C HIS A 175 0.07 2.66 1.80
N ALA A 176 1.31 2.45 2.23
CA ALA A 176 2.45 3.28 1.84
C ALA A 176 2.69 3.27 0.33
N ARG A 177 2.72 2.06 -0.28
CA ARG A 177 2.86 1.91 -1.73
C ARG A 177 1.75 2.62 -2.49
N ALA A 178 0.49 2.42 -2.09
CA ALA A 178 -0.65 3.04 -2.75
C ALA A 178 -0.54 4.57 -2.77
N LEU A 179 -0.13 5.20 -1.67
CA LEU A 179 0.06 6.63 -1.60
C LEU A 179 1.23 7.13 -2.44
N LEU A 180 2.40 6.49 -2.36
CA LEU A 180 3.58 6.87 -3.14
C LEU A 180 3.34 6.72 -4.65
N GLU A 181 2.72 5.61 -5.09
CA GLU A 181 2.36 5.43 -6.51
C GLU A 181 1.32 6.46 -6.96
N TRP A 182 0.33 6.77 -6.13
CA TRP A 182 -0.62 7.83 -6.43
C TRP A 182 0.08 9.20 -6.57
N HIS A 183 1.08 9.51 -5.75
CA HIS A 183 1.89 10.71 -5.90
C HIS A 183 2.59 10.74 -7.27
N ASN A 184 3.10 9.61 -7.71
CA ASN A 184 3.82 9.48 -8.97
C ASN A 184 2.92 9.65 -10.20
N VAL A 185 1.67 9.16 -10.17
CA VAL A 185 0.74 9.27 -11.30
C VAL A 185 -0.07 10.58 -11.27
N SER A 186 -0.24 11.22 -10.12
CA SER A 186 -1.06 12.43 -9.96
C SER A 186 -0.22 13.71 -9.95
N ARG A 187 0.67 13.86 -10.94
CA ARG A 187 1.60 15.00 -11.02
C ARG A 187 0.94 16.30 -11.50
N PHE A 188 -0.13 16.19 -12.26
CA PHE A 188 -0.82 17.31 -12.88
C PHE A 188 -2.29 17.34 -12.51
N CYS A 189 -2.85 18.55 -12.49
CA CYS A 189 -4.27 18.76 -12.22
C CYS A 189 -5.11 18.37 -13.44
N GLY A 190 -6.02 17.40 -13.28
CA GLY A 190 -6.92 16.97 -14.35
C GLY A 190 -7.95 18.03 -14.80
N HIS A 191 -8.00 19.21 -14.14
CA HIS A 191 -8.89 20.30 -14.55
C HIS A 191 -8.19 21.37 -15.39
N CYS A 192 -6.96 21.78 -15.04
CA CYS A 192 -6.27 22.89 -15.70
C CYS A 192 -4.86 22.55 -16.18
N GLY A 193 -4.38 21.32 -16.01
CA GLY A 193 -3.08 20.86 -16.48
C GLY A 193 -1.87 21.29 -15.65
N GLU A 194 -2.03 22.21 -14.68
CA GLU A 194 -0.94 22.70 -13.84
C GLU A 194 -0.44 21.62 -12.84
N LYS A 195 0.80 21.77 -12.38
CA LYS A 195 1.40 20.88 -11.38
C LYS A 195 0.56 20.80 -10.10
N THR A 196 0.61 19.65 -9.44
CA THR A 196 0.00 19.44 -8.14
C THR A 196 1.08 19.43 -7.06
N ILE A 197 0.77 19.98 -5.89
CA ILE A 197 1.65 20.01 -4.73
C ILE A 197 1.05 19.21 -3.57
N PRO A 198 1.85 18.46 -2.81
CA PRO A 198 1.38 17.74 -1.62
C PRO A 198 0.81 18.68 -0.58
N LYS A 199 -0.21 18.22 0.11
CA LYS A 199 -0.81 18.87 1.29
C LYS A 199 -1.05 17.82 2.36
N GLU A 200 -1.20 18.28 3.60
CA GLU A 200 -1.46 17.41 4.75
C GLU A 200 -0.46 16.23 4.82
N ALA A 201 0.82 16.55 4.66
CA ALA A 201 1.90 15.57 4.70
C ALA A 201 1.76 14.41 3.68
N GLY A 202 1.32 14.74 2.46
CA GLY A 202 1.18 13.79 1.36
C GLY A 202 -0.16 13.05 1.33
N LYS A 203 -1.11 13.34 2.22
CA LYS A 203 -2.43 12.70 2.23
C LYS A 203 -3.37 13.18 1.12
N LEU A 204 -3.16 14.38 0.64
CA LEU A 204 -3.86 14.94 -0.51
C LEU A 204 -2.90 15.82 -1.30
N LYS A 205 -3.28 16.18 -2.50
CA LYS A 205 -2.60 17.14 -3.34
C LYS A 205 -3.52 18.32 -3.66
N GLN A 206 -2.92 19.44 -4.00
CA GLN A 206 -3.63 20.63 -4.44
C GLN A 206 -3.00 21.17 -5.71
N CYS A 207 -3.82 21.64 -6.64
CA CYS A 207 -3.37 22.34 -7.83
C CYS A 207 -2.56 23.59 -7.41
N SER A 208 -1.40 23.79 -8.04
CA SER A 208 -0.53 24.95 -7.78
C SER A 208 -1.09 26.24 -8.36
N ASN A 209 -2.02 26.17 -9.32
CA ASN A 209 -2.65 27.33 -9.92
C ASN A 209 -3.55 28.03 -8.90
N ALA A 210 -3.21 29.32 -8.62
CA ALA A 210 -3.90 30.13 -7.63
C ALA A 210 -5.41 30.36 -7.94
N SER A 211 -5.79 30.30 -9.22
CA SER A 211 -7.19 30.43 -9.65
C SER A 211 -7.95 29.10 -9.59
N CYS A 212 -7.27 27.96 -9.69
CA CYS A 212 -7.90 26.63 -9.69
C CYS A 212 -8.04 26.06 -8.28
N LYS A 213 -6.94 25.95 -7.54
CA LYS A 213 -6.86 25.42 -6.16
C LYS A 213 -7.57 24.08 -5.92
N LYS A 214 -7.84 23.30 -6.98
CA LYS A 214 -8.56 22.01 -6.88
C LYS A 214 -7.78 21.06 -5.97
N ARG A 215 -8.48 20.46 -5.01
CA ARG A 215 -7.95 19.37 -4.17
C ARG A 215 -8.08 18.04 -4.91
N ILE A 216 -7.07 17.20 -4.76
CA ILE A 216 -6.96 15.89 -5.40
C ILE A 216 -6.69 14.88 -4.30
N TYR A 217 -7.53 13.85 -4.22
CA TYR A 217 -7.44 12.81 -3.20
C TYR A 217 -6.87 11.52 -3.79
N PRO A 218 -6.27 10.66 -2.95
CA PRO A 218 -5.85 9.34 -3.39
C PRO A 218 -6.99 8.58 -4.07
N ARG A 219 -6.64 7.92 -5.18
CA ARG A 219 -7.58 7.13 -5.96
C ARG A 219 -7.63 5.71 -5.44
N VAL A 220 -8.83 5.18 -5.33
CA VAL A 220 -9.11 3.77 -5.09
C VAL A 220 -10.08 3.31 -6.17
N ASP A 221 -9.71 2.28 -6.94
CA ASP A 221 -10.53 1.76 -8.02
C ASP A 221 -11.26 0.50 -7.54
N PRO A 222 -12.61 0.49 -7.53
CA PRO A 222 -13.36 -0.69 -7.16
C PRO A 222 -13.31 -1.73 -8.27
N VAL A 223 -13.15 -2.99 -7.88
CA VAL A 223 -13.09 -4.17 -8.74
C VAL A 223 -13.97 -5.25 -8.12
N VAL A 224 -14.86 -5.85 -8.90
CA VAL A 224 -15.59 -7.04 -8.46
C VAL A 224 -14.73 -8.28 -8.69
N ILE A 225 -14.78 -9.22 -7.74
CA ILE A 225 -14.19 -10.56 -7.87
C ILE A 225 -15.23 -11.58 -7.43
N MET A 226 -15.48 -12.60 -8.24
CA MET A 226 -16.57 -13.52 -7.99
C MET A 226 -16.16 -14.97 -8.11
N LEU A 227 -16.58 -15.78 -7.12
CA LEU A 227 -16.59 -17.22 -7.24
C LEU A 227 -17.93 -17.64 -7.86
N VAL A 228 -17.88 -18.07 -9.11
CA VAL A 228 -19.07 -18.58 -9.82
C VAL A 228 -19.32 -20.03 -9.40
N ILE A 229 -20.53 -20.32 -8.93
CA ILE A 229 -20.89 -21.58 -8.28
C ILE A 229 -22.03 -22.28 -9.03
N ASP A 230 -21.80 -23.52 -9.43
CA ASP A 230 -22.81 -24.45 -9.86
C ASP A 230 -23.26 -25.30 -8.64
N ARG A 231 -24.41 -24.92 -8.07
CA ARG A 231 -24.95 -25.60 -6.87
C ARG A 231 -25.43 -27.03 -7.15
N GLU A 232 -25.85 -27.32 -8.39
CA GLU A 232 -26.43 -28.60 -8.74
C GLU A 232 -25.37 -29.69 -8.82
N ASN A 233 -24.18 -29.34 -9.29
CA ASN A 233 -23.08 -30.26 -9.51
C ASN A 233 -21.90 -30.07 -8.53
N ASP A 234 -22.06 -29.24 -7.52
CA ASP A 234 -21.02 -28.91 -6.51
C ASP A 234 -19.67 -28.51 -7.15
N ARG A 235 -19.74 -27.61 -8.13
CA ARG A 235 -18.56 -27.11 -8.87
C ARG A 235 -18.42 -25.62 -8.78
N VAL A 236 -17.20 -25.15 -8.98
CA VAL A 236 -16.86 -23.72 -9.09
C VAL A 236 -16.08 -23.46 -10.36
N LEU A 237 -16.25 -22.26 -10.90
CA LEU A 237 -15.49 -21.79 -12.03
C LEU A 237 -14.25 -21.03 -11.54
N LEU A 238 -13.09 -21.42 -12.05
CA LEU A 238 -11.84 -20.69 -11.92
C LEU A 238 -11.31 -20.38 -13.32
N SER A 239 -10.69 -19.23 -13.46
CA SER A 239 -10.11 -18.75 -14.71
C SER A 239 -8.61 -18.57 -14.61
N ARG A 240 -7.96 -18.55 -15.76
CA ARG A 240 -6.53 -18.29 -15.88
C ARG A 240 -6.27 -17.28 -17.00
N GLN A 241 -5.54 -16.22 -16.68
CA GLN A 241 -5.01 -15.28 -17.66
C GLN A 241 -3.58 -15.66 -18.06
N SER A 242 -3.18 -15.37 -19.30
CA SER A 242 -1.85 -15.70 -19.84
C SER A 242 -0.70 -15.10 -19.03
N ARG A 243 -0.92 -13.95 -18.40
CA ARG A 243 0.05 -13.27 -17.52
C ARG A 243 0.24 -13.91 -16.15
N PHE A 244 -0.60 -14.89 -15.77
CA PHE A 244 -0.46 -15.56 -14.49
C PHE A 244 0.73 -16.52 -14.49
N VAL A 245 1.33 -16.72 -13.32
CA VAL A 245 2.36 -17.74 -13.16
C VAL A 245 1.77 -19.13 -13.53
N PRO A 246 2.61 -20.05 -14.07
CA PRO A 246 2.14 -21.37 -14.43
C PRO A 246 1.38 -22.06 -13.29
N ARG A 247 0.25 -22.69 -13.60
CA ARG A 247 -0.64 -23.40 -12.67
C ARG A 247 -1.40 -22.52 -11.67
N MET A 248 -1.36 -21.21 -11.80
CA MET A 248 -2.17 -20.30 -10.98
C MET A 248 -3.55 -20.14 -11.64
N TRP A 249 -4.58 -20.42 -10.87
CA TRP A 249 -5.99 -20.18 -11.21
C TRP A 249 -6.58 -19.20 -10.22
N SER A 250 -7.53 -18.41 -10.63
CA SER A 250 -8.17 -17.38 -9.82
C SER A 250 -9.67 -17.32 -10.13
N CYS A 251 -10.40 -16.62 -9.27
CA CYS A 251 -11.74 -16.18 -9.59
C CYS A 251 -11.72 -15.15 -10.73
N ILE A 252 -12.81 -15.01 -11.45
CA ILE A 252 -13.05 -13.93 -12.42
C ILE A 252 -13.06 -12.60 -11.68
N ALA A 253 -12.50 -11.55 -12.27
CA ALA A 253 -12.47 -10.23 -11.65
C ALA A 253 -12.38 -9.14 -12.73
N GLY A 254 -13.23 -8.13 -12.60
CA GLY A 254 -13.27 -7.03 -13.55
C GLY A 254 -13.64 -5.69 -12.92
N PHE A 255 -13.50 -4.62 -13.69
CA PHE A 255 -13.81 -3.28 -13.27
C PHE A 255 -15.31 -3.00 -13.37
N ILE A 256 -15.77 -2.09 -12.53
CA ILE A 256 -17.16 -1.61 -12.56
C ILE A 256 -17.25 -0.47 -13.56
N GLU A 257 -18.19 -0.54 -14.47
CA GLU A 257 -18.44 0.53 -15.42
C GLU A 257 -19.28 1.68 -14.81
N PRO A 258 -19.12 2.91 -15.33
CA PRO A 258 -19.94 4.04 -14.88
C PRO A 258 -21.44 3.76 -15.04
N GLY A 259 -22.16 3.75 -13.94
CA GLY A 259 -23.61 3.50 -13.91
C GLY A 259 -24.01 2.09 -13.52
N GLU A 260 -23.07 1.17 -13.38
CA GLU A 260 -23.36 -0.18 -12.90
C GLU A 260 -23.42 -0.27 -11.36
N SER A 261 -24.29 -1.11 -10.87
CA SER A 261 -24.17 -1.69 -9.51
C SER A 261 -23.11 -2.78 -9.47
N LEU A 262 -22.67 -3.16 -8.25
CA LEU A 262 -21.71 -4.25 -8.06
C LEU A 262 -22.23 -5.58 -8.61
N GLU A 263 -23.52 -5.86 -8.41
CA GLU A 263 -24.17 -7.08 -8.88
C GLU A 263 -24.32 -7.13 -10.40
N GLU A 264 -24.52 -5.97 -11.06
CA GLU A 264 -24.55 -5.87 -12.52
C GLU A 264 -23.15 -6.13 -13.09
N ALA A 265 -22.12 -5.52 -12.52
CA ALA A 265 -20.73 -5.77 -12.92
C ALA A 265 -20.35 -7.26 -12.78
N VAL A 266 -20.74 -7.90 -11.68
CA VAL A 266 -20.52 -9.36 -11.50
C VAL A 266 -21.17 -10.19 -12.63
N ARG A 267 -22.39 -9.85 -13.02
CA ARG A 267 -23.09 -10.57 -14.10
C ARG A 267 -22.46 -10.31 -15.44
N ARG A 268 -22.14 -9.06 -15.75
CA ARG A 268 -21.52 -8.66 -17.03
C ARG A 268 -20.17 -9.34 -17.20
N GLU A 269 -19.25 -9.14 -16.28
CA GLU A 269 -17.89 -9.71 -16.34
C GLU A 269 -17.92 -11.24 -16.46
N THR A 270 -18.79 -11.92 -15.69
CA THR A 270 -18.92 -13.36 -15.80
C THR A 270 -19.40 -13.79 -17.19
N TRP A 271 -20.38 -13.08 -17.74
CA TRP A 271 -20.93 -13.38 -19.06
C TRP A 271 -19.94 -13.08 -20.18
N GLU A 272 -19.28 -11.91 -20.13
CA GLU A 272 -18.30 -11.48 -21.14
C GLU A 272 -17.12 -12.44 -21.22
N GLU A 273 -16.51 -12.78 -20.08
CA GLU A 273 -15.32 -13.64 -20.04
C GLU A 273 -15.64 -15.13 -20.30
N THR A 274 -16.85 -15.62 -19.97
CA THR A 274 -17.13 -17.06 -19.94
C THR A 274 -18.43 -17.51 -20.61
N GLY A 275 -19.32 -16.59 -21.00
CA GLY A 275 -20.67 -16.91 -21.51
C GLY A 275 -21.64 -17.41 -20.46
N ILE A 276 -21.25 -17.52 -19.19
CA ILE A 276 -22.09 -18.01 -18.09
C ILE A 276 -23.06 -16.93 -17.62
N GLU A 277 -24.36 -17.26 -17.64
CA GLU A 277 -25.39 -16.43 -17.02
C GLU A 277 -25.43 -16.66 -15.51
N VAL A 278 -25.42 -15.56 -14.74
CA VAL A 278 -25.47 -15.55 -13.28
C VAL A 278 -26.80 -15.02 -12.77
N GLY A 279 -27.36 -15.69 -11.79
CA GLY A 279 -28.61 -15.30 -11.13
C GLY A 279 -28.39 -14.53 -9.84
N GLU A 280 -28.44 -15.23 -8.73
CA GLU A 280 -28.20 -14.66 -7.40
C GLU A 280 -26.74 -14.27 -7.24
N VAL A 281 -26.50 -13.08 -6.70
CA VAL A 281 -25.17 -12.55 -6.38
C VAL A 281 -25.17 -12.16 -4.92
N VAL A 282 -24.24 -12.71 -4.13
CA VAL A 282 -24.17 -12.52 -2.68
C VAL A 282 -22.81 -11.94 -2.30
N TYR A 283 -22.82 -10.74 -1.69
CA TYR A 283 -21.60 -10.14 -1.16
C TYR A 283 -20.96 -11.05 -0.10
N HIS A 284 -19.66 -11.23 -0.22
CA HIS A 284 -18.88 -12.01 0.73
C HIS A 284 -17.95 -11.13 1.57
N THR A 285 -17.04 -10.39 0.94
CA THR A 285 -16.00 -9.62 1.63
C THR A 285 -15.41 -8.55 0.71
N SER A 286 -14.53 -7.70 1.27
CA SER A 286 -13.70 -6.80 0.46
C SER A 286 -12.26 -6.80 0.95
N GLN A 287 -11.32 -6.54 0.04
CA GLN A 287 -9.88 -6.56 0.31
C GLN A 287 -9.19 -5.42 -0.39
N PRO A 288 -8.36 -4.60 0.31
CA PRO A 288 -7.44 -3.67 -0.34
C PRO A 288 -6.45 -4.42 -1.24
N TRP A 289 -6.20 -3.88 -2.43
CA TRP A 289 -5.29 -4.50 -3.38
C TRP A 289 -4.30 -3.47 -3.96
N PRO A 290 -3.23 -3.14 -3.21
CA PRO A 290 -2.25 -2.12 -3.62
C PRO A 290 -1.14 -2.67 -4.52
N VAL A 291 -1.32 -3.84 -5.11
CA VAL A 291 -0.34 -4.54 -5.98
C VAL A 291 -0.85 -4.71 -7.43
N GLY A 292 -1.82 -3.90 -7.80
CA GLY A 292 -2.32 -3.80 -9.17
C GLY A 292 -1.33 -3.09 -10.12
N PRO A 293 -1.75 -2.81 -11.36
CA PRO A 293 -0.96 -2.06 -12.32
C PRO A 293 -0.56 -0.67 -11.77
N ASN A 294 0.61 -0.16 -12.19
CA ASN A 294 1.12 1.14 -11.71
C ASN A 294 0.19 2.32 -12.01
N SER A 295 -0.63 2.23 -13.08
CA SER A 295 -1.65 3.23 -13.40
C SER A 295 -2.81 3.28 -12.40
N MET A 296 -2.98 2.23 -11.58
CA MET A 296 -4.03 2.07 -10.58
C MET A 296 -3.39 1.75 -9.23
N PRO A 297 -2.99 2.76 -8.47
CA PRO A 297 -2.18 2.60 -7.26
C PRO A 297 -2.79 1.72 -6.18
N CYS A 298 -4.11 1.73 -6.08
CA CYS A 298 -4.86 0.91 -5.14
C CYS A 298 -6.21 0.52 -5.72
N GLN A 299 -6.50 -0.77 -5.70
CA GLN A 299 -7.81 -1.31 -6.00
C GLN A 299 -8.50 -1.75 -4.71
N LEU A 300 -9.83 -1.72 -4.70
CA LEU A 300 -10.65 -2.37 -3.69
C LEU A 300 -11.34 -3.56 -4.34
N MET A 301 -10.85 -4.77 -4.04
CA MET A 301 -11.48 -6.01 -4.50
C MET A 301 -12.73 -6.25 -3.66
N VAL A 302 -13.90 -6.34 -4.31
CA VAL A 302 -15.19 -6.61 -3.67
C VAL A 302 -15.64 -8.01 -4.06
N GLY A 303 -15.61 -8.93 -3.12
CA GLY A 303 -15.79 -10.36 -3.33
C GLY A 303 -17.24 -10.83 -3.23
N PHE A 304 -17.65 -11.68 -4.16
CA PHE A 304 -19.01 -12.20 -4.27
C PHE A 304 -19.03 -13.70 -4.48
N TYR A 305 -20.10 -14.34 -4.03
CA TYR A 305 -20.57 -15.62 -4.54
C TYR A 305 -21.61 -15.33 -5.62
N ALA A 306 -21.41 -15.92 -6.81
CA ALA A 306 -22.27 -15.75 -7.97
C ALA A 306 -22.81 -17.12 -8.42
N TYR A 307 -24.12 -17.28 -8.42
CA TYR A 307 -24.73 -18.59 -8.70
C TYR A 307 -25.12 -18.72 -10.16
N ALA A 308 -24.51 -19.69 -10.86
CA ALA A 308 -24.70 -19.95 -12.27
C ALA A 308 -26.15 -20.38 -12.59
N LYS A 309 -26.70 -19.87 -13.69
CA LYS A 309 -27.96 -20.27 -14.32
C LYS A 309 -27.74 -21.05 -15.60
N SER A 310 -26.58 -20.86 -16.24
CA SER A 310 -26.18 -21.63 -17.42
C SER A 310 -24.81 -22.27 -17.16
N PHE A 311 -24.50 -23.33 -17.91
CA PHE A 311 -23.31 -24.14 -17.65
C PHE A 311 -22.44 -24.36 -18.90
N GLU A 312 -22.85 -23.82 -20.03
CA GLU A 312 -22.05 -23.85 -21.26
C GLU A 312 -21.01 -22.75 -21.23
N ILE A 313 -19.75 -23.17 -21.18
CA ILE A 313 -18.63 -22.25 -21.08
C ILE A 313 -18.18 -21.84 -22.50
N ASN A 314 -18.19 -20.56 -22.77
CA ASN A 314 -17.64 -19.94 -23.98
C ASN A 314 -16.61 -18.89 -23.59
N VAL A 315 -15.35 -19.29 -23.54
CA VAL A 315 -14.24 -18.47 -23.05
C VAL A 315 -13.89 -17.37 -24.05
N ASP A 316 -13.84 -16.13 -23.60
CA ASP A 316 -13.18 -15.07 -24.35
C ASP A 316 -11.66 -15.27 -24.33
N LYS A 317 -11.11 -15.68 -25.49
CA LYS A 317 -9.67 -16.00 -25.64
C LYS A 317 -8.78 -14.76 -25.71
N GLU A 318 -9.33 -13.57 -25.82
CA GLU A 318 -8.56 -12.32 -25.74
C GLU A 318 -8.22 -12.00 -24.28
N GLU A 319 -9.07 -12.39 -23.34
CA GLU A 319 -8.90 -12.10 -21.91
C GLU A 319 -8.40 -13.30 -21.11
N LEU A 320 -8.89 -14.49 -21.39
CA LEU A 320 -8.59 -15.71 -20.65
C LEU A 320 -7.84 -16.74 -21.49
N GLU A 321 -6.84 -17.37 -20.90
CA GLU A 321 -6.15 -18.54 -21.46
C GLU A 321 -7.01 -19.81 -21.30
N GLY A 322 -7.84 -19.88 -20.26
CA GLY A 322 -8.72 -21.01 -19.97
C GLY A 322 -9.58 -20.82 -18.71
N THR A 323 -10.55 -21.65 -18.59
CA THR A 323 -11.45 -21.78 -17.44
C THR A 323 -11.58 -23.23 -17.01
#